data_96eb51d9bcc11994cf0263a6e707a7d8
#
_entry.id   96eb51d9bcc11994cf0263a6e707a7d8
#
_cell.length_a   1.000
_cell.length_b   1.000
_cell.length_c   1.000
_cell.angle_alpha   90.00
_cell.angle_beta   90.00
_cell.angle_gamma   90.00
#
_symmetry.space_group_name_H-M   'P 1'
#
loop_
_entity.id
_entity.type
_entity.pdbx_description
1 polymer ?
#
loop_
_entity_poly.entity_id
_entity_poly.type
_entity_poly.pdbx_seq_one_letter_code
_entity_poly.pdbx_strand_id
1 'polypeptide(L)'
;MRVVFLGLSITSSWGNGHATTYRGLVRELARRGHQVTFLERDVEWYRSNRDMPEPEGCETLLYSTLDELRAEHAARVRDADVVVVGSYVPQGVAVGAWACDTARGLVAFYDIDTPVTLAKLARGDYEYLTPALVARYGLYLSFTGGPTLRRLEREFGSPMARALYCSVDPALYFPEDVPARYDLGYMGTYSDDRQPTVDR
;
A
#
# COMPACT_ATOMS: atom_id res chain seq x y z
N MET A 1 -15.76 10.88 3.74
CA MET A 1 -15.24 9.87 4.71
C MET A 1 -13.89 10.31 5.20
N ARG A 2 -13.53 9.91 6.41
CA ARG A 2 -12.17 10.01 6.97
C ARG A 2 -11.45 8.69 6.69
N VAL A 3 -10.38 8.75 5.92
CA VAL A 3 -9.59 7.58 5.51
C VAL A 3 -8.18 7.72 6.08
N VAL A 4 -7.72 6.71 6.80
CA VAL A 4 -6.37 6.66 7.36
C VAL A 4 -5.59 5.56 6.66
N PHE A 5 -4.45 5.90 6.10
CA PHE A 5 -3.48 4.95 5.57
C PHE A 5 -2.35 4.73 6.57
N LEU A 6 -2.00 3.49 6.77
CA LEU A 6 -0.77 3.02 7.41
C LEU A 6 0.05 2.38 6.30
N GLY A 7 0.91 3.15 5.65
CA GLY A 7 1.60 2.74 4.42
C GLY A 7 3.11 2.66 4.57
N LEU A 8 3.76 2.05 3.59
CA LEU A 8 5.22 1.89 3.57
C LEU A 8 5.93 3.24 3.49
N SER A 9 5.67 3.99 2.43
CA SER A 9 6.08 5.38 2.27
C SER A 9 5.28 6.05 1.15
N ILE A 10 4.91 7.31 1.36
CA ILE A 10 4.35 8.21 0.37
C ILE A 10 5.29 9.40 0.11
N THR A 11 6.15 9.71 1.10
CA THR A 11 7.09 10.85 1.03
C THR A 11 8.31 10.55 0.17
N SER A 12 8.65 9.26 -0.03
CA SER A 12 9.78 8.83 -0.84
C SER A 12 9.37 7.78 -1.86
N SER A 13 9.74 8.00 -3.13
CA SER A 13 9.63 7.01 -4.21
C SER A 13 10.91 6.20 -4.41
N TRP A 14 11.94 6.42 -3.62
CA TRP A 14 13.24 5.77 -3.75
C TRP A 14 13.16 4.26 -3.52
N GLY A 15 13.41 3.48 -4.61
CA GLY A 15 13.28 2.02 -4.55
C GLY A 15 11.88 1.53 -4.15
N ASN A 16 10.85 2.34 -4.35
CA ASN A 16 9.52 2.14 -3.80
C ASN A 16 8.42 2.52 -4.79
N GLY A 17 7.92 1.55 -5.54
CA GLY A 17 6.77 1.76 -6.44
C GLY A 17 5.45 2.05 -5.72
N HIS A 18 5.35 1.77 -4.41
CA HIS A 18 4.15 2.03 -3.62
C HIS A 18 3.81 3.52 -3.56
N ALA A 19 4.84 4.39 -3.46
CA ALA A 19 4.64 5.84 -3.39
C ALA A 19 3.86 6.37 -4.59
N THR A 20 4.18 5.96 -5.81
CA THR A 20 3.46 6.38 -7.02
C THR A 20 1.98 6.01 -6.95
N THR A 21 1.68 4.78 -6.55
CA THR A 21 0.30 4.31 -6.39
C THR A 21 -0.43 5.06 -5.26
N TYR A 22 0.20 5.24 -4.10
CA TYR A 22 -0.41 5.97 -2.99
C TYR A 22 -0.67 7.44 -3.34
N ARG A 23 0.27 8.13 -3.96
CA ARG A 23 0.13 9.55 -4.36
C ARG A 23 -1.07 9.76 -5.28
N GLY A 24 -1.22 8.92 -6.31
CA GLY A 24 -2.38 8.96 -7.20
C GLY A 24 -3.69 8.66 -6.46
N LEU A 25 -3.70 7.65 -5.61
CA LEU A 25 -4.89 7.21 -4.86
C LEU A 25 -5.37 8.28 -3.86
N VAL A 26 -4.47 8.84 -3.03
CA VAL A 26 -4.85 9.83 -2.02
C VAL A 26 -5.33 11.13 -2.66
N ARG A 27 -4.69 11.55 -3.76
CA ARG A 27 -5.12 12.74 -4.53
C ARG A 27 -6.54 12.55 -5.08
N GLU A 28 -6.85 11.40 -5.66
CA GLU A 28 -8.18 11.11 -6.19
C GLU A 28 -9.23 11.00 -5.07
N LEU A 29 -8.89 10.42 -3.92
CA LEU A 29 -9.77 10.38 -2.75
C LEU A 29 -10.08 11.79 -2.25
N ALA A 30 -9.07 12.67 -2.15
CA ALA A 30 -9.25 14.06 -1.77
C ALA A 30 -10.11 14.83 -2.77
N ARG A 31 -9.89 14.63 -4.08
CA ARG A 31 -10.71 15.21 -5.15
C ARG A 31 -12.19 14.82 -5.05
N ARG A 32 -12.47 13.62 -4.51
CA ARG A 32 -13.83 13.12 -4.22
C ARG A 32 -14.39 13.62 -2.88
N GLY A 33 -13.70 14.52 -2.18
CA GLY A 33 -14.15 15.10 -0.91
C GLY A 33 -13.91 14.23 0.31
N HIS A 34 -12.99 13.26 0.23
CA HIS A 34 -12.58 12.47 1.40
C HIS A 34 -11.42 13.19 2.13
N GLN A 35 -11.41 13.09 3.45
CA GLN A 35 -10.29 13.52 4.28
C GLN A 35 -9.33 12.36 4.45
N VAL A 36 -8.10 12.53 3.99
CA VAL A 36 -7.09 11.47 4.00
C VAL A 36 -5.95 11.84 4.92
N THR A 37 -5.59 10.94 5.82
CA THR A 37 -4.36 11.00 6.61
C THR A 37 -3.47 9.81 6.24
N PHE A 38 -2.20 10.06 5.98
CA PHE A 38 -1.20 9.03 5.73
C PHE A 38 -0.20 8.99 6.88
N LEU A 39 -0.14 7.84 7.55
CA LEU A 39 0.79 7.56 8.63
C LEU A 39 1.96 6.75 8.07
N GLU A 40 3.14 7.34 8.06
CA GLU A 40 4.37 6.75 7.54
C GLU A 40 5.41 6.60 8.64
N ARG A 41 6.02 5.41 8.74
CA ARG A 41 7.14 5.25 9.65
C ARG A 41 8.37 5.95 9.11
N ASP A 42 8.96 6.84 9.93
CA ASP A 42 10.18 7.58 9.59
C ASP A 42 11.41 6.69 9.71
N VAL A 43 11.69 5.93 8.64
CA VAL A 43 12.89 5.11 8.54
C VAL A 43 14.00 5.83 7.79
N GLU A 44 15.25 5.62 8.18
CA GLU A 44 16.43 6.31 7.62
C GLU A 44 16.52 6.20 6.09
N TRP A 45 16.23 5.03 5.55
CA TRP A 45 16.22 4.78 4.11
C TRP A 45 15.35 5.76 3.32
N TYR A 46 14.14 6.04 3.80
CA TYR A 46 13.24 7.00 3.15
C TYR A 46 13.51 8.43 3.56
N ARG A 47 13.91 8.67 4.81
CA ARG A 47 14.22 10.01 5.33
C ARG A 47 15.26 10.74 4.47
N SER A 48 16.33 10.06 4.10
CA SER A 48 17.42 10.62 3.28
C SER A 48 17.05 10.74 1.78
N ASN A 49 15.94 10.17 1.34
CA ASN A 49 15.53 10.11 -0.07
C ASN A 49 14.09 10.62 -0.31
N ARG A 50 13.60 11.56 0.50
CA ARG A 50 12.28 12.14 0.29
C ARG A 50 12.27 13.06 -0.92
N ASP A 51 11.55 12.64 -1.96
CA ASP A 51 11.32 13.42 -3.19
C ASP A 51 10.01 14.22 -3.14
N MET A 52 9.10 13.90 -2.21
CA MET A 52 7.82 14.57 -2.01
C MET A 52 7.45 14.59 -0.51
N PRO A 53 8.07 15.46 0.31
CA PRO A 53 7.83 15.49 1.77
C PRO A 53 6.36 15.78 2.14
N GLU A 54 5.67 16.56 1.32
CA GLU A 54 4.28 16.97 1.51
C GLU A 54 3.43 16.57 0.29
N PRO A 55 3.01 15.30 0.17
CA PRO A 55 2.17 14.86 -0.93
C PRO A 55 0.80 15.53 -0.92
N GLU A 56 0.33 15.94 -2.08
CA GLU A 56 -1.00 16.51 -2.23
C GLU A 56 -2.10 15.48 -1.95
N GLY A 57 -3.19 15.92 -1.34
CA GLY A 57 -4.40 15.12 -1.13
C GLY A 57 -4.45 14.38 0.21
N CYS A 58 -3.43 14.48 1.04
CA CYS A 58 -3.47 13.92 2.39
C CYS A 58 -2.66 14.74 3.41
N GLU A 59 -3.05 14.65 4.66
CA GLU A 59 -2.20 15.03 5.79
C GLU A 59 -1.20 13.89 6.00
N THR A 60 0.10 14.16 5.85
CA THR A 60 1.14 13.15 6.09
C THR A 60 1.74 13.34 7.47
N LEU A 61 1.70 12.30 8.28
CA LEU A 61 2.24 12.29 9.65
C LEU A 61 3.28 11.17 9.77
N LEU A 62 4.44 11.54 10.25
CA LEU A 62 5.55 10.61 10.45
C LEU A 62 5.57 10.12 11.89
N TYR A 63 5.93 8.85 12.09
CA TYR A 63 6.15 8.28 13.42
C TYR A 63 7.43 7.44 13.43
N SER A 64 8.12 7.40 14.55
CA SER A 64 9.40 6.69 14.67
C SER A 64 9.25 5.28 15.24
N THR A 65 8.28 5.08 16.14
CA THR A 65 8.07 3.80 16.84
C THR A 65 6.60 3.39 16.85
N LEU A 66 6.34 2.10 17.06
CA LEU A 66 4.97 1.60 17.22
C LEU A 66 4.27 2.19 18.45
N ASP A 67 5.03 2.47 19.50
CA ASP A 67 4.48 3.06 20.74
C ASP A 67 4.08 4.52 20.52
N GLU A 68 4.88 5.29 19.77
CA GLU A 68 4.53 6.63 19.32
C GLU A 68 3.27 6.62 18.44
N LEU A 69 3.22 5.71 17.44
CA LEU A 69 2.03 5.52 16.60
C LEU A 69 0.77 5.29 17.44
N ARG A 70 0.86 4.42 18.45
CA ARG A 70 -0.25 4.10 19.36
C ARG A 70 -0.63 5.25 20.26
N ALA A 71 0.35 5.95 20.79
CA ALA A 71 0.11 7.06 21.74
C ALA A 71 -0.49 8.28 21.05
N GLU A 72 0.02 8.65 19.88
CA GLU A 72 -0.31 9.93 19.25
C GLU A 72 -1.44 9.83 18.21
N HIS A 73 -1.60 8.64 17.58
CA HIS A 73 -2.52 8.51 16.46
C HIS A 73 -3.71 7.54 16.70
N ALA A 74 -3.85 6.98 17.91
CA ALA A 74 -4.95 6.08 18.23
C ALA A 74 -6.34 6.68 17.99
N ALA A 75 -6.53 7.97 18.32
CA ALA A 75 -7.81 8.64 18.11
C ALA A 75 -8.15 8.75 16.61
N ARG A 76 -7.17 9.06 15.75
CA ARG A 76 -7.35 9.14 14.30
C ARG A 76 -7.75 7.79 13.71
N VAL A 77 -7.06 6.72 14.11
CA VAL A 77 -7.34 5.35 13.65
C VAL A 77 -8.71 4.88 14.17
N ARG A 78 -9.02 5.14 15.44
CA ARG A 78 -10.31 4.76 16.04
C ARG A 78 -11.50 5.42 15.37
N ASP A 79 -11.38 6.70 15.04
CA ASP A 79 -12.49 7.52 14.57
C ASP A 79 -12.54 7.62 13.02
N ALA A 80 -11.65 6.90 12.29
CA ALA A 80 -11.68 6.79 10.86
C ALA A 80 -12.87 5.94 10.37
N ASP A 81 -13.44 6.32 9.23
CA ASP A 81 -14.45 5.50 8.54
C ASP A 81 -13.79 4.27 7.89
N VAL A 82 -12.56 4.46 7.40
CA VAL A 82 -11.75 3.39 6.79
C VAL A 82 -10.29 3.54 7.22
N VAL A 83 -9.70 2.44 7.65
CA VAL A 83 -8.25 2.32 7.89
C VAL A 83 -7.68 1.35 6.87
N VAL A 84 -6.67 1.77 6.14
CA VAL A 84 -5.98 0.95 5.13
C VAL A 84 -4.56 0.66 5.60
N VAL A 85 -4.25 -0.60 5.83
CA VAL A 85 -2.89 -1.05 6.15
C VAL A 85 -2.26 -1.61 4.88
N GLY A 86 -1.12 -1.06 4.48
CA GLY A 86 -0.42 -1.49 3.28
C GLY A 86 0.52 -2.66 3.50
N SER A 87 0.86 -3.37 2.43
CA SER A 87 1.98 -4.32 2.45
C SER A 87 3.31 -3.63 2.75
N TYR A 88 4.26 -4.36 3.32
CA TYR A 88 5.60 -3.91 3.70
C TYR A 88 5.68 -2.81 4.79
N VAL A 89 4.57 -2.46 5.42
CA VAL A 89 4.64 -1.55 6.58
C VAL A 89 5.58 -2.14 7.64
N PRO A 90 6.56 -1.36 8.14
CA PRO A 90 7.47 -1.84 9.17
C PRO A 90 6.71 -2.34 10.42
N GLN A 91 7.04 -3.52 10.92
CA GLN A 91 6.29 -4.21 11.97
C GLN A 91 4.80 -4.45 11.61
N GLY A 92 4.51 -4.72 10.31
CA GLY A 92 3.17 -4.73 9.75
C GLY A 92 2.19 -5.66 10.45
N VAL A 93 2.64 -6.80 10.99
CA VAL A 93 1.79 -7.69 11.79
C VAL A 93 1.28 -6.99 13.06
N ALA A 94 2.16 -6.30 13.79
CA ALA A 94 1.78 -5.59 15.01
C ALA A 94 0.94 -4.34 14.71
N VAL A 95 1.27 -3.61 13.64
CA VAL A 95 0.51 -2.44 13.16
C VAL A 95 -0.89 -2.87 12.73
N GLY A 96 -1.01 -3.92 11.92
CA GLY A 96 -2.29 -4.41 11.43
C GLY A 96 -3.19 -4.96 12.54
N ALA A 97 -2.62 -5.73 13.47
CA ALA A 97 -3.34 -6.22 14.64
C ALA A 97 -3.88 -5.05 15.47
N TRP A 98 -3.04 -4.06 15.76
CA TRP A 98 -3.44 -2.86 16.49
C TRP A 98 -4.51 -2.05 15.76
N ALA A 99 -4.40 -1.89 14.43
CA ALA A 99 -5.41 -1.22 13.65
C ALA A 99 -6.78 -1.92 13.75
N CYS A 100 -6.79 -3.26 13.65
CA CYS A 100 -8.01 -4.07 13.81
C CYS A 100 -8.61 -4.00 15.23
N ASP A 101 -7.77 -3.81 16.26
CA ASP A 101 -8.23 -3.68 17.66
C ASP A 101 -8.75 -2.28 17.97
N THR A 102 -8.26 -1.26 17.26
CA THR A 102 -8.49 0.16 17.58
C THR A 102 -9.59 0.78 16.75
N ALA A 103 -9.65 0.49 15.44
CA ALA A 103 -10.59 1.10 14.52
C ALA A 103 -12.04 0.69 14.80
N ARG A 104 -12.96 1.67 14.71
CA ARG A 104 -14.41 1.44 14.76
C ARG A 104 -15.01 1.26 13.36
N GLY A 105 -14.33 1.81 12.34
CA GLY A 105 -14.70 1.69 10.95
C GLY A 105 -14.14 0.43 10.29
N LEU A 106 -14.21 0.39 8.96
CA LEU A 106 -13.66 -0.72 8.17
C LEU A 106 -12.13 -0.70 8.23
N VAL A 107 -11.52 -1.85 8.52
CA VAL A 107 -10.07 -2.03 8.35
C VAL A 107 -9.83 -2.86 7.10
N ALA A 108 -9.08 -2.28 6.16
CA ALA A 108 -8.67 -2.92 4.92
C ALA A 108 -7.17 -3.18 4.90
N PHE A 109 -6.76 -4.26 4.24
CA PHE A 109 -5.38 -4.49 3.87
C PHE A 109 -5.20 -4.21 2.39
N TYR A 110 -4.21 -3.38 2.02
CA TYR A 110 -3.87 -3.12 0.62
C TYR A 110 -2.55 -3.77 0.26
N ASP A 111 -2.63 -4.83 -0.50
CA ASP A 111 -1.50 -5.64 -0.93
C ASP A 111 -1.07 -5.24 -2.35
N ILE A 112 0.01 -4.50 -2.44
CA ILE A 112 0.56 -4.02 -3.71
C ILE A 112 1.47 -5.08 -4.38
N ASP A 113 1.76 -6.20 -3.68
CA ASP A 113 2.61 -7.30 -4.17
C ASP A 113 2.02 -8.69 -3.86
N THR A 114 0.76 -8.91 -4.17
CA THR A 114 0.03 -10.13 -3.75
C THR A 114 0.72 -11.46 -4.08
N PRO A 115 1.36 -11.68 -5.25
CA PRO A 115 2.09 -12.93 -5.48
C PRO A 115 3.25 -13.13 -4.51
N VAL A 116 3.98 -12.06 -4.18
CA VAL A 116 5.08 -12.09 -3.20
C VAL A 116 4.53 -12.35 -1.81
N THR A 117 3.46 -11.66 -1.42
CA THR A 117 2.77 -11.88 -0.13
C THR A 117 2.32 -13.33 0.03
N LEU A 118 1.66 -13.90 -0.98
CA LEU A 118 1.22 -15.30 -0.93
C LEU A 118 2.39 -16.30 -0.86
N ALA A 119 3.49 -16.02 -1.58
CA ALA A 119 4.70 -16.83 -1.48
C ALA A 119 5.35 -16.72 -0.08
N LYS A 120 5.35 -15.54 0.55
CA LYS A 120 5.79 -15.35 1.94
C LYS A 120 4.92 -16.14 2.91
N LEU A 121 3.61 -16.02 2.83
CA LEU A 121 2.67 -16.77 3.68
C LEU A 121 2.86 -18.30 3.56
N ALA A 122 3.07 -18.81 2.34
CA ALA A 122 3.26 -20.22 2.08
C ALA A 122 4.53 -20.81 2.72
N ARG A 123 5.59 -20.00 2.91
CA ARG A 123 6.84 -20.44 3.55
C ARG A 123 6.95 -20.04 5.04
N GLY A 124 5.88 -19.44 5.62
CA GLY A 124 5.87 -19.01 7.02
C GLY A 124 6.66 -17.72 7.29
N ASP A 125 6.94 -16.93 6.26
CA ASP A 125 7.58 -15.63 6.38
C ASP A 125 6.50 -14.55 6.66
N TYR A 126 6.34 -14.21 7.93
CA TYR A 126 5.31 -13.31 8.43
C TYR A 126 5.85 -11.92 8.75
N GLU A 127 6.54 -11.31 7.81
CA GLU A 127 7.13 -9.98 7.99
C GLU A 127 6.08 -8.89 8.28
N TYR A 128 5.03 -8.83 7.48
CA TYR A 128 3.99 -7.79 7.59
C TYR A 128 2.55 -8.35 7.62
N LEU A 129 2.36 -9.64 7.37
CA LEU A 129 1.04 -10.27 7.33
C LEU A 129 1.13 -11.72 7.84
N THR A 130 0.11 -12.17 8.56
CA THR A 130 -0.09 -13.57 8.94
C THR A 130 -1.41 -14.09 8.39
N PRO A 131 -1.61 -15.42 8.21
CA PRO A 131 -2.91 -15.98 7.84
C PRO A 131 -4.04 -15.55 8.80
N ALA A 132 -3.77 -15.56 10.10
CA ALA A 132 -4.73 -15.14 11.11
C ALA A 132 -5.13 -13.66 10.97
N LEU A 133 -4.20 -12.81 10.55
CA LEU A 133 -4.46 -11.39 10.37
C LEU A 133 -5.27 -11.12 9.09
N VAL A 134 -5.08 -11.92 8.03
CA VAL A 134 -5.90 -11.82 6.80
C VAL A 134 -7.38 -11.93 7.12
N ALA A 135 -7.78 -12.86 7.97
CA ALA A 135 -9.17 -13.07 8.38
C ALA A 135 -9.76 -11.92 9.24
N ARG A 136 -8.91 -11.08 9.83
CA ARG A 136 -9.33 -9.94 10.65
C ARG A 136 -9.60 -8.67 9.86
N TYR A 137 -9.03 -8.53 8.67
CA TYR A 137 -9.32 -7.41 7.78
C TYR A 137 -10.71 -7.59 7.16
N GLY A 138 -11.59 -6.60 7.30
CA GLY A 138 -12.91 -6.63 6.68
C GLY A 138 -12.87 -6.59 5.15
N LEU A 139 -11.74 -6.11 4.58
CA LEU A 139 -11.52 -6.02 3.14
C LEU A 139 -10.04 -6.26 2.81
N TYR A 140 -9.78 -7.15 1.86
CA TYR A 140 -8.46 -7.35 1.27
C TYR A 140 -8.44 -6.75 -0.14
N LEU A 141 -7.64 -5.72 -0.33
CA LEU A 141 -7.42 -5.09 -1.63
C LEU A 141 -6.14 -5.65 -2.23
N SER A 142 -6.27 -6.36 -3.34
CA SER A 142 -5.15 -6.98 -4.05
C SER A 142 -4.89 -6.27 -5.37
N PHE A 143 -3.62 -6.02 -5.71
CA PHE A 143 -3.31 -5.55 -7.06
C PHE A 143 -3.49 -6.64 -8.12
N THR A 144 -3.68 -7.89 -7.72
CA THR A 144 -3.93 -9.03 -8.59
C THR A 144 -5.41 -9.42 -8.55
N GLY A 145 -6.05 -9.55 -9.70
CA GLY A 145 -7.45 -9.94 -9.81
C GLY A 145 -7.67 -11.45 -9.99
N GLY A 146 -8.86 -11.80 -10.48
CA GLY A 146 -9.21 -13.15 -10.94
C GLY A 146 -9.20 -14.23 -9.84
N PRO A 147 -8.63 -15.42 -10.12
CA PRO A 147 -8.63 -16.55 -9.17
C PRO A 147 -7.96 -16.26 -7.84
N THR A 148 -7.00 -15.33 -7.80
CA THR A 148 -6.29 -14.93 -6.59
C THR A 148 -7.24 -14.39 -5.51
N LEU A 149 -8.26 -13.63 -5.89
CA LEU A 149 -9.24 -13.10 -4.94
C LEU A 149 -10.02 -14.23 -4.26
N ARG A 150 -10.47 -15.22 -5.04
CA ARG A 150 -11.16 -16.39 -4.47
C ARG A 150 -10.24 -17.22 -3.56
N ARG A 151 -8.95 -17.28 -3.88
CA ARG A 151 -7.96 -17.95 -3.05
C ARG A 151 -7.80 -17.25 -1.70
N LEU A 152 -7.71 -15.92 -1.68
CA LEU A 152 -7.66 -15.11 -0.46
C LEU A 152 -8.87 -15.34 0.43
N GLU A 153 -10.07 -15.43 -0.14
CA GLU A 153 -11.31 -15.67 0.60
C GLU A 153 -11.38 -17.12 1.13
N ARG A 154 -11.08 -18.13 0.30
CA ARG A 154 -11.30 -19.53 0.63
C ARG A 154 -10.18 -20.17 1.46
N GLU A 155 -8.92 -19.85 1.15
CA GLU A 155 -7.76 -20.48 1.78
C GLU A 155 -7.23 -19.65 2.97
N PHE A 156 -7.33 -18.33 2.91
CA PHE A 156 -6.84 -17.43 3.95
C PHE A 156 -7.94 -16.79 4.80
N GLY A 157 -9.21 -17.05 4.50
CA GLY A 157 -10.34 -16.61 5.30
C GLY A 157 -10.63 -15.11 5.22
N SER A 158 -10.17 -14.42 4.17
CA SER A 158 -10.55 -13.01 3.96
C SER A 158 -12.08 -12.90 3.82
N PRO A 159 -12.76 -12.07 4.62
CA PRO A 159 -14.21 -11.88 4.49
C PRO A 159 -14.62 -11.34 3.12
N MET A 160 -13.77 -10.52 2.52
CA MET A 160 -13.98 -9.93 1.21
C MET A 160 -12.64 -9.59 0.56
N ALA A 161 -12.38 -10.11 -0.65
CA ALA A 161 -11.22 -9.74 -1.45
C ALA A 161 -11.67 -9.04 -2.74
N ARG A 162 -11.03 -7.91 -3.06
CA ARG A 162 -11.32 -7.12 -4.28
C ARG A 162 -10.02 -6.69 -4.95
N ALA A 163 -10.06 -6.54 -6.26
CA ALA A 163 -8.94 -5.99 -7.00
C ALA A 163 -8.88 -4.48 -6.81
N LEU A 164 -7.69 -3.99 -6.47
CA LEU A 164 -7.30 -2.58 -6.57
C LEU A 164 -5.91 -2.55 -7.21
N TYR A 165 -5.90 -2.40 -8.52
CA TYR A 165 -4.67 -2.46 -9.30
C TYR A 165 -3.77 -1.27 -8.98
N CYS A 166 -2.45 -1.48 -9.11
CA CYS A 166 -1.50 -0.38 -9.12
C CYS A 166 -1.87 0.63 -10.21
N SER A 167 -1.76 1.88 -9.87
CA SER A 167 -2.16 2.98 -10.75
C SER A 167 -1.17 4.14 -10.65
N VAL A 168 -1.32 5.06 -11.57
CA VAL A 168 -0.58 6.32 -11.59
C VAL A 168 -1.54 7.49 -11.57
N ASP A 169 -1.05 8.66 -11.20
CA ASP A 169 -1.81 9.90 -11.32
C ASP A 169 -1.86 10.33 -12.79
N PRO A 170 -3.05 10.36 -13.43
CA PRO A 170 -3.17 10.73 -14.84
C PRO A 170 -2.87 12.22 -15.11
N ALA A 171 -2.78 13.06 -14.10
CA ALA A 171 -2.32 14.44 -14.25
C ALA A 171 -0.79 14.54 -14.37
N LEU A 172 -0.07 13.54 -13.91
CA LEU A 172 1.40 13.46 -13.98
C LEU A 172 1.88 12.50 -15.07
N TYR A 173 1.10 11.47 -15.38
CA TYR A 173 1.44 10.42 -16.35
C TYR A 173 0.35 10.39 -17.43
N PHE A 174 0.60 11.05 -18.54
CA PHE A 174 -0.32 11.18 -19.66
C PHE A 174 0.41 11.02 -20.99
N PRO A 175 -0.28 10.60 -22.06
CA PRO A 175 0.29 10.56 -23.40
C PRO A 175 0.70 11.95 -23.87
N GLU A 176 1.89 12.07 -24.42
CA GLU A 176 2.35 13.29 -25.08
C GLU A 176 2.29 13.12 -26.60
N ASP A 177 1.99 14.20 -27.33
CA ASP A 177 1.99 14.21 -28.79
C ASP A 177 3.43 14.37 -29.32
N VAL A 178 4.19 13.29 -29.15
CA VAL A 178 5.58 13.21 -29.63
C VAL A 178 5.73 12.02 -30.58
N PRO A 179 6.59 12.11 -31.63
CA PRO A 179 6.85 10.98 -32.53
C PRO A 179 7.33 9.75 -31.75
N ALA A 180 6.74 8.59 -32.04
CA ALA A 180 7.18 7.32 -31.48
C ALA A 180 8.63 7.08 -31.88
N ARG A 181 9.52 6.87 -30.92
CA ARG A 181 10.95 6.60 -31.13
C ARG A 181 11.27 5.12 -31.17
N TYR A 182 10.44 4.33 -30.53
CA TYR A 182 10.57 2.86 -30.44
C TYR A 182 9.19 2.21 -30.56
N ASP A 183 9.12 1.03 -31.13
CA ASP A 183 7.88 0.24 -31.22
C ASP A 183 7.52 -0.37 -29.85
N LEU A 184 8.53 -0.71 -29.05
CA LEU A 184 8.40 -1.28 -27.71
C LEU A 184 9.47 -0.70 -26.80
N GLY A 185 9.08 -0.37 -25.58
CA GLY A 185 9.99 0.08 -24.52
C GLY A 185 9.80 -0.74 -23.26
N TYR A 186 10.91 -1.08 -22.59
CA TYR A 186 10.91 -1.66 -21.26
C TYR A 186 11.68 -0.76 -20.31
N MET A 187 11.07 -0.43 -19.16
CA MET A 187 11.73 0.30 -18.08
C MET A 187 11.52 -0.46 -16.78
N GLY A 188 12.59 -0.93 -16.17
CA GLY A 188 12.54 -1.68 -14.92
C GLY A 188 13.93 -1.93 -14.36
N THR A 189 13.98 -2.43 -13.13
CA THR A 189 15.24 -2.90 -12.52
C THR A 189 15.64 -4.25 -13.11
N TYR A 190 16.95 -4.53 -13.11
CA TYR A 190 17.45 -5.85 -13.46
C TYR A 190 16.87 -6.94 -12.53
N SER A 191 16.54 -8.09 -13.11
CA SER A 191 16.11 -9.27 -12.38
C SER A 191 16.35 -10.52 -13.25
N ASP A 192 16.98 -11.54 -12.67
CA ASP A 192 17.36 -12.77 -13.38
C ASP A 192 16.17 -13.50 -13.99
N ASP A 193 14.98 -13.40 -13.41
CA ASP A 193 13.74 -14.01 -13.91
C ASP A 193 13.16 -13.25 -15.12
N ARG A 194 13.46 -11.97 -15.27
CA ARG A 194 12.97 -11.13 -16.38
C ARG A 194 13.93 -11.06 -17.55
N GLN A 195 15.24 -11.14 -17.28
CA GLN A 195 16.28 -10.93 -18.28
C GLN A 195 16.09 -11.81 -19.52
N PRO A 196 15.76 -13.11 -19.41
CA PRO A 196 15.53 -13.95 -20.59
C PRO A 196 14.39 -13.49 -21.51
N THR A 197 13.46 -12.71 -20.99
CA THR A 197 12.36 -12.12 -21.77
C THR A 197 12.77 -10.78 -22.39
N VAL A 198 13.57 -9.98 -21.68
CA VAL A 198 14.03 -8.66 -22.14
C VAL A 198 15.08 -8.80 -23.25
N ASP A 199 15.88 -9.86 -23.25
CA ASP A 199 16.94 -10.12 -24.24
C ASP A 199 16.43 -10.74 -25.57
N ARG A 200 15.14 -11.02 -25.70
CA ARG A 200 14.49 -11.54 -26.91
C ARG A 200 13.98 -10.46 -27.84
#